data_ad8d0335382ac125718ec7ffb7e478c9
#
_entry.id   ad8d0335382ac125718ec7ffb7e478c9
#
_cell.length_a   1.000
_cell.length_b   1.000
_cell.length_c   1.000
_cell.angle_alpha   90.00
_cell.angle_beta   90.00
_cell.angle_gamma   90.00
#
_symmetry.space_group_name_H-M   'P 1'
#
loop_
_entity.id
_entity.type
_entity.pdbx_description
1 polymer ?
#
loop_
_entity_poly.entity_id
_entity_poly.type
_entity_poly.pdbx_seq_one_letter_code
_entity_poly.pdbx_strand_id
1 'polypeptide(L)'
;FKAVKNEELGWFFGIYFSAVAIIITNLCVSGGYTFVNALRDVTFNVASMISTSGFGTADFAKWPVLSQVVLLIAMCIGGCAGSTAGGLKVSRVAMLTKSSILNVKKTISPRSVYTVKLDGKPVDDMTLRNVQNFFLIYTLIIVGSTFLISIAQPLGGKYSNFETNFSAVIACFNNIGPGIGAVGPSGNFSGYSIFAKLVLSFDMLLGRLEIFPILLLFNPNSWKRAQNRIQGAKKIVTKRIANAHAKSELKHTCEFVNEPDDADNAFDGDNSQENEEDLQLDAISKNAQSVDMQADNADNNSERRDDTADKGVK
;
A
#
# COMPACT_ATOMS: atom_id res chain seq x y z
N PHE A 1 6.31 -22.88 10.39
CA PHE A 1 6.11 -22.43 11.79
C PHE A 1 6.54 -20.98 12.10
N LYS A 2 7.29 -20.27 11.22
CA LYS A 2 7.63 -18.85 11.42
C LYS A 2 6.41 -17.93 11.32
N ALA A 3 5.41 -18.27 10.49
CA ALA A 3 4.19 -17.47 10.32
C ALA A 3 3.34 -17.37 11.60
N VAL A 4 3.30 -18.43 12.43
CA VAL A 4 2.53 -18.44 13.69
C VAL A 4 3.15 -17.55 14.78
N LYS A 5 4.44 -17.21 14.66
CA LYS A 5 5.14 -16.31 15.58
C LYS A 5 5.06 -14.82 15.19
N ASN A 6 4.31 -14.52 14.10
CA ASN A 6 4.11 -13.16 13.67
C ASN A 6 3.19 -12.44 14.68
N GLU A 7 3.63 -11.31 15.18
CA GLU A 7 2.90 -10.50 16.14
C GLU A 7 1.56 -9.99 15.58
N GLU A 8 1.51 -9.70 14.27
CA GLU A 8 0.30 -9.29 13.58
C GLU A 8 -0.82 -10.34 13.67
N LEU A 9 -0.44 -11.62 13.53
CA LEU A 9 -1.40 -12.73 13.66
C LEU A 9 -1.95 -12.83 15.09
N GLY A 10 -1.11 -12.59 16.09
CA GLY A 10 -1.53 -12.51 17.50
C GLY A 10 -2.57 -11.39 17.73
N TRP A 11 -2.33 -10.20 17.17
CA TRP A 11 -3.27 -9.09 17.21
C TRP A 11 -4.59 -9.41 16.48
N PHE A 12 -4.52 -10.04 15.29
CA PHE A 12 -5.70 -10.44 14.53
C PHE A 12 -6.60 -11.39 15.34
N PHE A 13 -6.03 -12.47 15.87
CA PHE A 13 -6.80 -13.41 16.69
C PHE A 13 -7.27 -12.80 18.00
N GLY A 14 -6.47 -11.93 18.64
CA GLY A 14 -6.88 -11.20 19.82
C GLY A 14 -8.12 -10.34 19.58
N ILE A 15 -8.14 -9.56 18.50
CA ILE A 15 -9.28 -8.74 18.11
C ILE A 15 -10.48 -9.61 17.74
N TYR A 16 -10.28 -10.67 16.96
CA TYR A 16 -11.33 -11.59 16.55
C TYR A 16 -12.02 -12.25 17.75
N PHE A 17 -11.25 -12.90 18.63
CA PHE A 17 -11.82 -13.60 19.77
C PHE A 17 -12.44 -12.64 20.80
N SER A 18 -11.88 -11.45 20.98
CA SER A 18 -12.49 -10.45 21.87
C SER A 18 -13.84 -9.95 21.33
N ALA A 19 -13.93 -9.68 20.02
CA ALA A 19 -15.19 -9.29 19.39
C ALA A 19 -16.23 -10.41 19.50
N VAL A 20 -15.87 -11.65 19.21
CA VAL A 20 -16.73 -12.82 19.33
C VAL A 20 -17.25 -12.98 20.77
N ALA A 21 -16.37 -12.91 21.77
CA ALA A 21 -16.74 -13.04 23.17
C ALA A 21 -17.72 -11.94 23.64
N ILE A 22 -17.46 -10.68 23.26
CA ILE A 22 -18.32 -9.55 23.64
C ILE A 22 -19.70 -9.73 23.01
N ILE A 23 -19.78 -10.06 21.72
CA ILE A 23 -21.06 -10.20 21.01
C ILE A 23 -21.87 -11.40 21.54
N ILE A 24 -21.24 -12.57 21.75
CA ILE A 24 -21.92 -13.75 22.30
C ILE A 24 -22.50 -13.42 23.68
N THR A 25 -21.68 -12.83 24.56
CA THR A 25 -22.13 -12.44 25.90
C THR A 25 -23.34 -11.50 25.85
N ASN A 26 -23.27 -10.49 24.97
CA ASN A 26 -24.36 -9.54 24.80
C ASN A 26 -25.66 -10.18 24.27
N LEU A 27 -25.54 -11.08 23.27
CA LEU A 27 -26.70 -11.80 22.71
C LEU A 27 -27.34 -12.76 23.71
N CYS A 28 -26.56 -13.47 24.51
CA CYS A 28 -27.05 -14.38 25.54
C CYS A 28 -27.72 -13.62 26.68
N VAL A 29 -27.16 -12.48 27.12
CA VAL A 29 -27.76 -11.63 28.19
C VAL A 29 -29.06 -10.98 27.70
N SER A 30 -29.13 -10.58 26.43
CA SER A 30 -30.35 -10.02 25.84
C SER A 30 -31.50 -11.04 25.65
N GLY A 31 -31.24 -12.34 25.91
CA GLY A 31 -32.27 -13.40 25.90
C GLY A 31 -32.76 -13.80 24.52
N GLY A 32 -32.16 -13.28 23.43
CA GLY A 32 -32.58 -13.52 22.05
C GLY A 32 -31.99 -14.77 21.39
N TYR A 33 -30.90 -15.33 21.95
CA TYR A 33 -30.15 -16.41 21.34
C TYR A 33 -29.77 -17.50 22.34
N THR A 34 -29.84 -18.76 21.89
CA THR A 34 -29.22 -19.87 22.60
C THR A 34 -27.70 -19.81 22.38
N PHE A 35 -26.91 -20.15 23.39
CA PHE A 35 -25.42 -20.09 23.29
C PHE A 35 -24.84 -20.79 22.06
N VAL A 36 -25.37 -21.96 21.66
CA VAL A 36 -24.91 -22.72 20.50
C VAL A 36 -25.18 -21.97 19.19
N ASN A 37 -26.37 -21.37 19.04
CA ASN A 37 -26.71 -20.59 17.86
C ASN A 37 -25.92 -19.27 17.82
N ALA A 38 -25.77 -18.61 18.96
CA ALA A 38 -24.93 -17.42 19.08
C ALA A 38 -23.47 -17.73 18.68
N LEU A 39 -22.91 -18.82 19.17
CA LEU A 39 -21.53 -19.23 18.83
C LEU A 39 -21.37 -19.40 17.33
N ARG A 40 -22.28 -20.14 16.67
CA ARG A 40 -22.22 -20.38 15.22
C ARG A 40 -22.36 -19.08 14.42
N ASP A 41 -23.39 -18.30 14.70
CA ASP A 41 -23.70 -17.13 13.88
C ASP A 41 -22.71 -15.97 14.12
N VAL A 42 -22.29 -15.76 15.38
CA VAL A 42 -21.33 -14.69 15.70
C VAL A 42 -19.95 -15.01 15.16
N THR A 43 -19.42 -16.23 15.35
CA THR A 43 -18.08 -16.58 14.85
C THR A 43 -17.98 -16.41 13.34
N PHE A 44 -19.01 -16.86 12.60
CA PHE A 44 -19.05 -16.71 11.16
C PHE A 44 -19.14 -15.25 10.73
N ASN A 45 -20.11 -14.49 11.28
CA ASN A 45 -20.31 -13.09 10.87
C ASN A 45 -19.12 -12.20 11.23
N VAL A 46 -18.52 -12.36 12.42
CA VAL A 46 -17.31 -11.60 12.79
C VAL A 46 -16.14 -11.95 11.87
N ALA A 47 -15.91 -13.23 11.56
CA ALA A 47 -14.89 -13.65 10.62
C ALA A 47 -15.11 -13.05 9.23
N SER A 48 -16.36 -13.07 8.75
CA SER A 48 -16.74 -12.50 7.46
C SER A 48 -16.50 -10.98 7.39
N MET A 49 -16.86 -10.25 8.45
CA MET A 49 -16.69 -8.79 8.48
C MET A 49 -15.24 -8.37 8.60
N ILE A 50 -14.44 -9.02 9.47
CA ILE A 50 -13.02 -8.67 9.64
C ILE A 50 -12.16 -9.08 8.42
N SER A 51 -12.54 -10.17 7.73
CA SER A 51 -11.89 -10.58 6.48
C SER A 51 -12.39 -9.83 5.24
N THR A 52 -13.38 -8.95 5.42
CA THR A 52 -14.04 -8.17 4.35
C THR A 52 -14.68 -9.03 3.26
N SER A 53 -15.15 -10.25 3.58
CA SER A 53 -15.84 -11.13 2.62
C SER A 53 -17.32 -10.81 2.47
N GLY A 54 -17.96 -10.26 3.51
CA GLY A 54 -19.32 -9.73 3.45
C GLY A 54 -20.46 -10.76 3.47
N PHE A 55 -20.16 -12.04 3.65
CA PHE A 55 -21.20 -13.06 3.79
C PHE A 55 -21.82 -13.03 5.18
N GLY A 56 -23.14 -13.18 5.28
CA GLY A 56 -23.87 -13.25 6.54
C GLY A 56 -24.66 -14.56 6.66
N THR A 57 -24.62 -15.20 7.84
CA THR A 57 -25.46 -16.36 8.20
C THR A 57 -26.69 -15.91 8.98
N ALA A 58 -26.64 -14.73 9.60
CA ALA A 58 -27.71 -14.16 10.39
C ALA A 58 -27.87 -12.67 10.08
N ASP A 59 -29.06 -12.14 10.30
CA ASP A 59 -29.35 -10.70 10.16
C ASP A 59 -28.85 -9.93 11.38
N PHE A 60 -27.57 -9.53 11.36
CA PHE A 60 -26.95 -8.79 12.46
C PHE A 60 -27.50 -7.36 12.61
N ALA A 61 -28.29 -6.85 11.63
CA ALA A 61 -29.01 -5.58 11.80
C ALA A 61 -30.09 -5.64 12.91
N LYS A 62 -30.51 -6.86 13.30
CA LYS A 62 -31.43 -7.08 14.40
C LYS A 62 -30.76 -7.35 15.75
N TRP A 63 -29.43 -7.38 15.78
CA TRP A 63 -28.71 -7.60 17.03
C TRP A 63 -28.75 -6.39 17.96
N PRO A 64 -28.50 -6.55 19.27
CA PRO A 64 -28.37 -5.42 20.17
C PRO A 64 -27.33 -4.41 19.73
N VAL A 65 -27.56 -3.13 20.05
CA VAL A 65 -26.70 -2.01 19.59
C VAL A 65 -25.23 -2.22 19.90
N LEU A 66 -24.89 -2.76 21.08
CA LEU A 66 -23.51 -3.04 21.45
C LEU A 66 -22.85 -4.03 20.46
N SER A 67 -23.56 -5.08 20.08
CA SER A 67 -23.07 -6.07 19.10
C SER A 67 -22.85 -5.45 17.73
N GLN A 68 -23.73 -4.56 17.29
CA GLN A 68 -23.58 -3.82 16.04
C GLN A 68 -22.38 -2.88 16.07
N VAL A 69 -22.14 -2.16 17.17
CA VAL A 69 -20.96 -1.29 17.32
C VAL A 69 -19.66 -2.09 17.27
N VAL A 70 -19.59 -3.24 17.94
CA VAL A 70 -18.41 -4.11 17.90
C VAL A 70 -18.15 -4.61 16.47
N LEU A 71 -19.22 -5.00 15.73
CA LEU A 71 -19.09 -5.37 14.31
C LEU A 71 -18.57 -4.22 13.46
N LEU A 72 -19.10 -2.99 13.63
CA LEU A 72 -18.61 -1.80 12.91
C LEU A 72 -17.12 -1.56 13.16
N ILE A 73 -16.66 -1.69 14.41
CA ILE A 73 -15.26 -1.58 14.75
C ILE A 73 -14.44 -2.67 14.03
N ALA A 74 -14.91 -3.92 14.03
CA ALA A 74 -14.25 -5.01 13.31
C ALA A 74 -14.18 -4.76 11.80
N MET A 75 -15.23 -4.21 11.20
CA MET A 75 -15.29 -3.79 9.80
C MET A 75 -14.25 -2.71 9.47
N CYS A 76 -14.00 -1.76 10.37
CA CYS A 76 -13.00 -0.71 10.19
C CYS A 76 -11.56 -1.24 10.27
N ILE A 77 -11.32 -2.23 11.14
CA ILE A 77 -9.98 -2.79 11.34
C ILE A 77 -9.52 -3.57 10.10
N GLY A 78 -10.38 -4.45 9.59
CA GLY A 78 -10.09 -5.28 8.42
C GLY A 78 -9.10 -6.42 8.69
N GLY A 79 -8.47 -6.93 7.63
CA GLY A 79 -7.56 -8.09 7.68
C GLY A 79 -6.09 -7.75 7.92
N CYS A 80 -5.23 -8.77 7.79
CA CYS A 80 -3.77 -8.63 7.92
C CYS A 80 -3.14 -7.90 6.72
N ALA A 81 -1.95 -7.33 6.92
CA ALA A 81 -1.14 -6.77 5.85
C ALA A 81 -0.80 -7.87 4.82
N GLY A 82 -0.88 -7.53 3.55
CA GLY A 82 -0.67 -8.50 2.46
C GLY A 82 -1.92 -9.33 2.10
N SER A 83 -3.03 -9.22 2.86
CA SER A 83 -4.33 -9.74 2.44
C SER A 83 -5.02 -8.77 1.46
N THR A 84 -5.97 -9.29 0.69
CA THR A 84 -6.81 -8.49 -0.20
C THR A 84 -7.94 -7.75 0.54
N ALA A 85 -8.04 -7.91 1.87
CA ALA A 85 -9.03 -7.26 2.71
C ALA A 85 -8.89 -5.73 2.68
N GLY A 86 -9.99 -5.02 2.69
CA GLY A 86 -10.05 -3.58 2.88
C GLY A 86 -9.76 -3.17 4.33
N GLY A 87 -10.06 -1.92 4.67
CA GLY A 87 -9.90 -1.37 6.01
C GLY A 87 -8.50 -0.89 6.37
N LEU A 88 -8.32 -0.59 7.66
CA LEU A 88 -7.07 -0.03 8.19
C LEU A 88 -5.88 -0.99 8.16
N LYS A 89 -6.15 -2.30 8.17
CA LYS A 89 -5.23 -3.44 8.37
C LYS A 89 -4.71 -3.54 9.81
N VAL A 90 -4.69 -4.78 10.30
CA VAL A 90 -4.33 -5.10 11.70
C VAL A 90 -2.94 -4.59 12.08
N SER A 91 -1.95 -4.68 11.17
CA SER A 91 -0.59 -4.18 11.42
C SER A 91 -0.55 -2.68 11.71
N ARG A 92 -1.34 -1.87 10.97
CA ARG A 92 -1.44 -0.43 11.22
C ARG A 92 -2.12 -0.14 12.55
N VAL A 93 -3.18 -0.87 12.90
CA VAL A 93 -3.87 -0.75 14.20
C VAL A 93 -2.92 -1.10 15.34
N ALA A 94 -2.14 -2.17 15.22
CA ALA A 94 -1.13 -2.56 16.21
C ALA A 94 -0.05 -1.47 16.38
N MET A 95 0.47 -0.91 15.28
CA MET A 95 1.44 0.18 15.32
C MET A 95 0.86 1.45 15.97
N LEU A 96 -0.37 1.85 15.62
CA LEU A 96 -1.05 3.01 16.20
C LEU A 96 -1.27 2.83 17.70
N THR A 97 -1.76 1.66 18.13
CA THR A 97 -2.01 1.37 19.54
C THR A 97 -0.70 1.41 20.35
N LYS A 98 0.36 0.75 19.86
CA LYS A 98 1.68 0.78 20.51
C LYS A 98 2.26 2.20 20.56
N SER A 99 2.16 2.95 19.46
CA SER A 99 2.60 4.34 19.40
C SER A 99 1.88 5.21 20.42
N SER A 100 0.55 5.08 20.52
CA SER A 100 -0.25 5.84 21.47
C SER A 100 0.14 5.51 22.92
N ILE A 101 0.30 4.23 23.24
CA ILE A 101 0.74 3.80 24.58
C ILE A 101 2.14 4.34 24.90
N LEU A 102 3.06 4.30 23.93
CA LEU A 102 4.41 4.83 24.13
C LEU A 102 4.43 6.35 24.27
N ASN A 103 3.60 7.07 23.54
CA ASN A 103 3.45 8.51 23.69
C ASN A 103 2.94 8.90 25.09
N VAL A 104 1.96 8.17 25.63
CA VAL A 104 1.50 8.36 27.01
C VAL A 104 2.64 8.07 28.01
N LYS A 105 3.39 6.97 27.84
CA LYS A 105 4.56 6.67 28.68
C LYS A 105 5.65 7.74 28.61
N LYS A 106 5.89 8.29 27.42
CA LYS A 106 6.87 9.36 27.18
C LYS A 106 6.46 10.67 27.88
N THR A 107 5.15 10.95 27.96
CA THR A 107 4.62 12.10 28.71
C THR A 107 4.85 11.93 30.22
N ILE A 108 4.74 10.70 30.74
CA ILE A 108 4.97 10.39 32.17
C ILE A 108 6.48 10.39 32.49
N SER A 109 7.32 9.88 31.56
CA SER A 109 8.77 9.75 31.76
C SER A 109 9.55 10.34 30.57
N PRO A 110 9.73 11.67 30.50
CA PRO A 110 10.27 12.37 29.31
C PRO A 110 11.74 12.02 28.99
N ARG A 111 12.51 11.55 29.97
CA ARG A 111 13.94 11.21 29.78
C ARG A 111 14.16 9.81 29.20
N SER A 112 13.11 9.01 29.02
CA SER A 112 13.21 7.64 28.51
C SER A 112 13.09 7.63 27.00
N VAL A 113 14.00 6.93 26.31
CA VAL A 113 13.95 6.72 24.86
C VAL A 113 13.18 5.43 24.61
N TYR A 114 12.00 5.59 24.02
CA TYR A 114 11.14 4.46 23.62
C TYR A 114 11.07 4.36 22.11
N THR A 115 11.24 3.17 21.55
CA THR A 115 11.03 2.88 20.14
C THR A 115 9.87 1.88 19.99
N VAL A 116 9.01 2.11 19.01
CA VAL A 116 7.95 1.16 18.63
C VAL A 116 8.62 -0.04 17.97
N LYS A 117 8.30 -1.24 18.44
CA LYS A 117 8.79 -2.49 17.83
C LYS A 117 7.61 -3.29 17.29
N LEU A 118 7.77 -3.84 16.06
CA LEU A 118 6.86 -4.80 15.45
C LEU A 118 7.68 -6.04 15.05
N ASP A 119 7.24 -7.21 15.42
CA ASP A 119 7.98 -8.49 15.25
C ASP A 119 9.44 -8.43 15.77
N GLY A 120 9.66 -7.73 16.90
CA GLY A 120 10.99 -7.55 17.49
C GLY A 120 11.90 -6.55 16.78
N LYS A 121 11.49 -5.98 15.63
CA LYS A 121 12.24 -4.98 14.88
C LYS A 121 11.76 -3.56 15.23
N PRO A 122 12.66 -2.58 15.37
CA PRO A 122 12.27 -1.19 15.54
C PRO A 122 11.59 -0.69 14.27
N VAL A 123 10.47 0.00 14.43
CA VAL A 123 9.76 0.66 13.33
C VAL A 123 10.33 2.05 13.15
N ASP A 124 10.64 2.42 11.90
CA ASP A 124 11.14 3.74 11.56
C ASP A 124 10.07 4.83 11.84
N ASP A 125 10.51 5.98 12.34
CA ASP A 125 9.63 7.11 12.67
C ASP A 125 8.86 7.63 11.45
N MET A 126 9.46 7.57 10.25
CA MET A 126 8.78 7.95 9.02
C MET A 126 7.60 7.00 8.70
N THR A 127 7.80 5.70 8.86
CA THR A 127 6.74 4.70 8.70
C THR A 127 5.59 4.96 9.68
N LEU A 128 5.92 5.27 10.93
CA LEU A 128 4.92 5.56 11.96
C LEU A 128 4.10 6.81 11.62
N ARG A 129 4.75 7.90 11.17
CA ARG A 129 4.05 9.11 10.71
C ARG A 129 3.15 8.83 9.51
N ASN A 130 3.62 8.02 8.55
CA ASN A 130 2.80 7.62 7.39
C ASN A 130 1.54 6.86 7.82
N VAL A 131 1.63 5.98 8.82
CA VAL A 131 0.48 5.25 9.36
C VAL A 131 -0.48 6.19 10.08
N GLN A 132 0.02 7.17 10.83
CA GLN A 132 -0.82 8.20 11.48
C GLN A 132 -1.54 9.08 10.46
N ASN A 133 -0.83 9.54 9.43
CA ASN A 133 -1.42 10.32 8.34
C ASN A 133 -2.47 9.50 7.58
N PHE A 134 -2.20 8.21 7.32
CA PHE A 134 -3.19 7.32 6.70
C PHE A 134 -4.46 7.23 7.54
N PHE A 135 -4.34 7.03 8.84
CA PHE A 135 -5.49 6.95 9.76
C PHE A 135 -6.30 8.25 9.77
N LEU A 136 -5.63 9.41 9.76
CA LEU A 136 -6.29 10.71 9.71
C LEU A 136 -7.07 10.88 8.41
N ILE A 137 -6.45 10.59 7.26
CA ILE A 137 -7.10 10.69 5.95
C ILE A 137 -8.27 9.68 5.85
N TYR A 138 -8.08 8.45 6.32
CA TYR A 138 -9.12 7.43 6.40
C TYR A 138 -10.35 7.93 7.16
N THR A 139 -10.14 8.49 8.34
CA THR A 139 -11.22 9.04 9.17
C THR A 139 -11.90 10.23 8.50
N LEU A 140 -11.12 11.15 7.88
CA LEU A 140 -11.67 12.31 7.16
C LEU A 140 -12.54 11.88 5.97
N ILE A 141 -12.14 10.85 5.23
CA ILE A 141 -12.94 10.33 4.11
C ILE A 141 -14.25 9.77 4.62
N ILE A 142 -14.25 8.90 5.65
CA ILE A 142 -15.48 8.33 6.21
C ILE A 142 -16.43 9.41 6.69
N VAL A 143 -15.93 10.38 7.45
CA VAL A 143 -16.76 11.48 7.96
C VAL A 143 -17.28 12.35 6.80
N GLY A 144 -16.41 12.69 5.85
CA GLY A 144 -16.78 13.49 4.67
C GLY A 144 -17.82 12.80 3.79
N SER A 145 -17.63 11.53 3.47
CA SER A 145 -18.59 10.74 2.66
C SER A 145 -19.93 10.59 3.39
N THR A 146 -19.90 10.33 4.71
CA THR A 146 -21.14 10.26 5.51
C THR A 146 -21.89 11.60 5.46
N PHE A 147 -21.18 12.71 5.58
CA PHE A 147 -21.77 14.05 5.50
C PHE A 147 -22.37 14.32 4.11
N LEU A 148 -21.64 14.03 3.05
CA LEU A 148 -22.12 14.18 1.66
C LEU A 148 -23.38 13.35 1.37
N ILE A 149 -23.40 12.10 1.83
CA ILE A 149 -24.57 11.23 1.68
C ILE A 149 -25.76 11.76 2.48
N SER A 150 -25.55 12.24 3.70
CA SER A 150 -26.60 12.78 4.55
C SER A 150 -27.24 14.03 3.96
N ILE A 151 -26.47 14.86 3.26
CA ILE A 151 -27.00 16.02 2.50
C ILE A 151 -27.78 15.56 1.26
N ALA A 152 -27.32 14.52 0.60
CA ALA A 152 -27.91 14.06 -0.66
C ALA A 152 -29.23 13.28 -0.48
N GLN A 153 -29.50 12.72 0.70
CA GLN A 153 -30.68 11.89 0.95
C GLN A 153 -32.02 12.64 0.86
N PRO A 154 -32.18 13.88 1.38
CA PRO A 154 -33.40 14.65 1.18
C PRO A 154 -33.74 14.91 -0.29
N LEU A 155 -32.77 14.83 -1.20
CA LEU A 155 -32.89 15.08 -2.63
C LEU A 155 -33.39 13.85 -3.44
N GLY A 156 -33.97 12.84 -2.80
CA GLY A 156 -34.59 11.70 -3.48
C GLY A 156 -34.23 10.31 -2.95
N GLY A 157 -33.62 10.22 -1.75
CA GLY A 157 -33.36 8.95 -1.08
C GLY A 157 -34.42 8.57 -0.05
N LYS A 158 -34.57 7.26 0.20
CA LYS A 158 -35.51 6.72 1.21
C LYS A 158 -34.87 6.57 2.59
N TYR A 159 -33.52 6.50 2.67
CA TYR A 159 -32.79 6.21 3.91
C TYR A 159 -32.28 7.52 4.49
N SER A 160 -32.77 7.91 5.66
CA SER A 160 -32.37 9.17 6.34
C SER A 160 -31.69 8.95 7.69
N ASN A 161 -31.55 7.69 8.13
CA ASN A 161 -30.98 7.40 9.43
C ASN A 161 -29.44 7.47 9.39
N PHE A 162 -28.86 8.18 10.36
CA PHE A 162 -27.40 8.32 10.49
C PHE A 162 -26.70 6.96 10.56
N GLU A 163 -27.24 6.01 11.33
CA GLU A 163 -26.72 4.66 11.49
C GLU A 163 -26.57 3.94 10.13
N THR A 164 -27.62 4.00 9.30
CA THR A 164 -27.64 3.40 7.98
C THR A 164 -26.61 4.06 7.07
N ASN A 165 -26.53 5.40 7.04
CA ASN A 165 -25.60 6.12 6.18
C ASN A 165 -24.15 5.89 6.60
N PHE A 166 -23.87 5.96 7.89
CA PHE A 166 -22.53 5.75 8.43
C PHE A 166 -22.03 4.32 8.19
N SER A 167 -22.89 3.32 8.47
CA SER A 167 -22.52 1.92 8.21
C SER A 167 -22.38 1.60 6.73
N ALA A 168 -23.20 2.23 5.86
CA ALA A 168 -23.07 2.09 4.41
C ALA A 168 -21.70 2.60 3.90
N VAL A 169 -21.27 3.77 4.39
CA VAL A 169 -19.95 4.32 4.04
C VAL A 169 -18.85 3.37 4.51
N ILE A 170 -18.89 2.89 5.76
CA ILE A 170 -17.88 1.94 6.27
C ILE A 170 -17.87 0.66 5.43
N ALA A 171 -19.05 0.10 5.13
CA ALA A 171 -19.16 -1.14 4.35
C ALA A 171 -18.60 -0.98 2.92
N CYS A 172 -18.91 0.15 2.27
CA CYS A 172 -18.42 0.44 0.91
C CYS A 172 -16.92 0.77 0.91
N PHE A 173 -16.47 1.65 1.80
CA PHE A 173 -15.07 2.05 1.87
C PHE A 173 -14.13 0.89 2.22
N ASN A 174 -14.56 -0.02 3.09
CA ASN A 174 -13.78 -1.23 3.42
C ASN A 174 -14.05 -2.41 2.46
N ASN A 175 -14.87 -2.22 1.43
CA ASN A 175 -15.21 -3.25 0.42
C ASN A 175 -15.78 -4.53 1.04
N ILE A 176 -16.67 -4.40 2.04
CA ILE A 176 -17.31 -5.52 2.73
C ILE A 176 -18.64 -5.88 2.07
N GLY A 177 -19.48 -4.87 1.81
CA GLY A 177 -20.80 -5.00 1.21
C GLY A 177 -21.95 -4.69 2.17
N PRO A 178 -22.34 -5.58 3.08
CA PRO A 178 -23.43 -5.31 4.00
C PRO A 178 -23.04 -4.32 5.10
N GLY A 179 -23.92 -3.36 5.38
CA GLY A 179 -23.83 -2.44 6.51
C GLY A 179 -24.79 -2.82 7.63
N ILE A 180 -25.30 -1.81 8.36
CA ILE A 180 -26.28 -1.97 9.43
C ILE A 180 -27.57 -1.24 9.05
N GLY A 181 -28.68 -1.59 9.67
CA GLY A 181 -29.97 -0.99 9.38
C GLY A 181 -30.53 -1.41 8.02
N ALA A 182 -30.95 -0.46 7.20
CA ALA A 182 -31.58 -0.72 5.90
C ALA A 182 -30.63 -1.33 4.84
N VAL A 183 -29.32 -1.23 5.03
CA VAL A 183 -28.28 -1.84 4.18
C VAL A 183 -27.62 -3.07 4.81
N GLY A 184 -28.30 -3.67 5.80
CA GLY A 184 -27.87 -4.89 6.44
C GLY A 184 -27.87 -6.11 5.49
N PRO A 185 -27.60 -7.33 6.02
CA PRO A 185 -27.47 -8.55 5.22
C PRO A 185 -28.73 -8.88 4.41
N SER A 186 -29.90 -8.53 4.93
CA SER A 186 -31.21 -8.71 4.26
C SER A 186 -31.67 -7.47 3.49
N GLY A 187 -30.93 -6.37 3.57
CA GLY A 187 -31.24 -5.09 2.94
C GLY A 187 -30.56 -4.90 1.58
N ASN A 188 -30.74 -3.69 1.01
CA ASN A 188 -30.07 -3.33 -0.24
C ASN A 188 -29.82 -1.82 -0.33
N PHE A 189 -29.00 -1.41 -1.29
CA PHE A 189 -28.65 0.00 -1.53
C PHE A 189 -29.61 0.73 -2.48
N SER A 190 -30.75 0.12 -2.87
CA SER A 190 -31.65 0.69 -3.86
C SER A 190 -32.29 2.01 -3.41
N GLY A 191 -32.50 2.18 -2.12
CA GLY A 191 -33.10 3.38 -1.52
C GLY A 191 -32.21 4.62 -1.46
N TYR A 192 -30.94 4.52 -1.87
CA TYR A 192 -30.07 5.68 -1.98
C TYR A 192 -30.32 6.49 -3.25
N SER A 193 -30.15 7.80 -3.16
CA SER A 193 -30.18 8.71 -4.31
C SER A 193 -29.03 8.37 -5.30
N ILE A 194 -29.16 8.79 -6.56
CA ILE A 194 -28.12 8.57 -7.58
C ILE A 194 -26.80 9.18 -7.13
N PHE A 195 -26.83 10.40 -6.57
CA PHE A 195 -25.62 11.06 -6.06
C PHE A 195 -24.95 10.27 -4.94
N ALA A 196 -25.75 9.79 -3.95
CA ALA A 196 -25.22 8.98 -2.86
C ALA A 196 -24.57 7.67 -3.36
N LYS A 197 -25.17 7.03 -4.37
CA LYS A 197 -24.59 5.83 -5.01
C LYS A 197 -23.26 6.13 -5.70
N LEU A 198 -23.13 7.29 -6.35
CA LEU A 198 -21.85 7.72 -6.95
C LEU A 198 -20.78 7.92 -5.88
N VAL A 199 -21.10 8.58 -4.76
CA VAL A 199 -20.16 8.74 -3.63
C VAL A 199 -19.76 7.39 -3.08
N LEU A 200 -20.69 6.49 -2.80
CA LEU A 200 -20.37 5.14 -2.30
C LEU A 200 -19.53 4.32 -3.29
N SER A 201 -19.79 4.45 -4.59
CA SER A 201 -18.97 3.79 -5.62
C SER A 201 -17.54 4.33 -5.65
N PHE A 202 -17.37 5.63 -5.44
CA PHE A 202 -16.06 6.26 -5.32
C PHE A 202 -15.34 5.81 -4.05
N ASP A 203 -16.06 5.70 -2.93
CA ASP A 203 -15.52 5.17 -1.67
C ASP A 203 -15.02 3.73 -1.82
N MET A 204 -15.75 2.86 -2.55
CA MET A 204 -15.31 1.49 -2.85
C MET A 204 -14.00 1.48 -3.66
N LEU A 205 -13.86 2.39 -4.63
CA LEU A 205 -12.65 2.53 -5.42
C LEU A 205 -11.46 2.99 -4.55
N LEU A 206 -11.68 4.02 -3.70
CA LEU A 206 -10.69 4.52 -2.76
C LEU A 206 -10.19 3.44 -1.80
N GLY A 207 -11.11 2.66 -1.25
CA GLY A 207 -10.78 1.59 -0.31
C GLY A 207 -10.00 0.44 -0.96
N ARG A 208 -10.26 0.14 -2.25
CA ARG A 208 -9.60 -0.96 -2.97
C ARG A 208 -8.21 -0.63 -3.47
N LEU A 209 -8.02 0.57 -3.99
CA LEU A 209 -6.75 0.99 -4.59
C LEU A 209 -5.74 1.52 -3.57
N GLU A 210 -6.09 1.49 -2.29
CA GLU A 210 -5.41 2.19 -1.20
C GLU A 210 -5.35 3.73 -1.42
N ILE A 211 -5.44 4.50 -0.37
CA ILE A 211 -5.63 5.97 -0.46
C ILE A 211 -4.43 6.65 -1.14
N PHE A 212 -3.18 6.22 -0.80
CA PHE A 212 -1.97 6.89 -1.29
C PHE A 212 -1.77 6.81 -2.80
N PRO A 213 -1.91 5.65 -3.48
CA PRO A 213 -1.82 5.57 -4.94
C PRO A 213 -2.80 6.48 -5.66
N ILE A 214 -4.04 6.59 -5.15
CA ILE A 214 -5.05 7.47 -5.75
C ILE A 214 -4.69 8.94 -5.57
N LEU A 215 -4.26 9.35 -4.38
CA LEU A 215 -3.81 10.73 -4.15
C LEU A 215 -2.63 11.11 -5.05
N LEU A 216 -1.72 10.16 -5.31
CA LEU A 216 -0.62 10.36 -6.27
C LEU A 216 -1.12 10.48 -7.71
N LEU A 217 -2.20 9.78 -8.08
CA LEU A 217 -2.81 9.86 -9.40
C LEU A 217 -3.34 11.27 -9.69
N PHE A 218 -3.95 11.92 -8.71
CA PHE A 218 -4.50 13.28 -8.84
C PHE A 218 -3.45 14.38 -8.71
N ASN A 219 -2.20 14.07 -8.34
CA ASN A 219 -1.13 15.07 -8.24
C ASN A 219 -0.41 15.25 -9.59
N PRO A 220 -0.58 16.39 -10.29
CA PRO A 220 0.03 16.61 -11.60
C PRO A 220 1.56 16.58 -11.58
N ASN A 221 2.18 16.90 -10.45
CA ASN A 221 3.64 16.85 -10.31
C ASN A 221 4.18 15.42 -10.28
N SER A 222 3.38 14.45 -9.83
CA SER A 222 3.74 13.03 -9.85
C SER A 222 3.82 12.50 -11.28
N TRP A 223 2.93 12.95 -12.16
CA TRP A 223 2.96 12.60 -13.59
C TRP A 223 4.18 13.14 -14.31
N LYS A 224 4.57 14.39 -14.04
CA LYS A 224 5.79 14.99 -14.60
C LYS A 224 7.04 14.25 -14.16
N ARG A 225 7.15 13.89 -12.86
CA ARG A 225 8.27 13.09 -12.35
C ARG A 225 8.31 11.68 -12.96
N ALA A 226 7.17 11.03 -13.11
CA ALA A 226 7.08 9.72 -13.77
C ALA A 226 7.49 9.79 -15.24
N GLN A 227 7.04 10.80 -15.99
CA GLN A 227 7.42 11.01 -17.38
C GLN A 227 8.93 11.25 -17.52
N ASN A 228 9.53 12.07 -16.66
CA ASN A 228 10.96 12.34 -16.68
C ASN A 228 11.79 11.08 -16.39
N ARG A 229 11.35 10.22 -15.44
CA ARG A 229 12.00 8.92 -15.17
C ARG A 229 11.90 7.96 -16.37
N ILE A 230 10.73 7.89 -17.01
CA ILE A 230 10.53 7.06 -18.20
C ILE A 230 11.38 7.56 -19.37
N GLN A 231 11.47 8.87 -19.58
CA GLN A 231 12.32 9.46 -20.61
C GLN A 231 13.82 9.22 -20.32
N GLY A 232 14.24 9.37 -19.06
CA GLY A 232 15.61 9.04 -18.63
C GLY A 232 15.94 7.57 -18.87
N ALA A 233 15.08 6.65 -18.46
CA ALA A 233 15.26 5.22 -18.70
C ALA A 233 15.31 4.87 -20.19
N LYS A 234 14.43 5.46 -21.03
CA LYS A 234 14.48 5.30 -22.50
C LYS A 234 15.81 5.78 -23.07
N LYS A 235 16.31 6.95 -22.64
CA LYS A 235 17.58 7.50 -23.10
C LYS A 235 18.78 6.59 -22.76
N ILE A 236 18.78 5.99 -21.56
CA ILE A 236 19.80 5.02 -21.13
C ILE A 236 19.75 3.74 -22.00
N VAL A 237 18.55 3.19 -22.23
CA VAL A 237 18.36 2.00 -23.06
C VAL A 237 18.80 2.26 -24.49
N THR A 238 18.42 3.40 -25.08
CA THR A 238 18.83 3.78 -26.44
C THR A 238 20.36 3.93 -26.54
N LYS A 239 21.01 4.54 -25.54
CA LYS A 239 22.47 4.67 -25.49
C LYS A 239 23.16 3.30 -25.39
N ARG A 240 22.63 2.37 -24.59
CA ARG A 240 23.14 1.00 -24.48
C ARG A 240 23.02 0.22 -25.81
N ILE A 241 21.88 0.35 -26.48
CA ILE A 241 21.65 -0.28 -27.79
C ILE A 241 22.63 0.30 -28.84
N ALA A 242 22.80 1.63 -28.89
CA ALA A 242 23.75 2.28 -29.80
C ALA A 242 25.19 1.85 -29.56
N ASN A 243 25.60 1.76 -28.28
CA ASN A 243 26.94 1.27 -27.91
C ASN A 243 27.13 -0.22 -28.26
N ALA A 244 26.09 -1.06 -28.13
CA ALA A 244 26.12 -2.46 -28.50
C ALA A 244 26.25 -2.63 -30.04
N HIS A 245 25.54 -1.82 -30.81
CA HIS A 245 25.67 -1.78 -32.27
C HIS A 245 27.06 -1.34 -32.72
N ALA A 246 27.60 -0.25 -32.16
CA ALA A 246 28.92 0.23 -32.45
C ALA A 246 30.02 -0.82 -32.13
N LYS A 247 29.84 -1.55 -31.01
CA LYS A 247 30.78 -2.64 -30.64
C LYS A 247 30.65 -3.85 -31.58
N SER A 248 29.47 -4.14 -32.12
CA SER A 248 29.22 -5.19 -33.10
C SER A 248 29.85 -4.83 -34.46
N GLU A 249 29.72 -3.57 -34.90
CA GLU A 249 30.34 -3.09 -36.15
C GLU A 249 31.88 -3.10 -36.08
N LEU A 250 32.44 -2.67 -34.94
CA LEU A 250 33.89 -2.76 -34.70
C LEU A 250 34.40 -4.21 -34.78
N LYS A 251 33.68 -5.16 -34.21
CA LYS A 251 34.05 -6.57 -34.27
C LYS A 251 34.02 -7.13 -35.69
N HIS A 252 33.01 -6.78 -36.48
CA HIS A 252 32.93 -7.16 -37.90
C HIS A 252 34.06 -6.53 -38.73
N THR A 253 34.45 -5.29 -38.45
CA THR A 253 35.53 -4.60 -39.15
C THR A 253 36.88 -5.24 -38.82
N CYS A 254 37.09 -5.66 -37.57
CA CYS A 254 38.31 -6.38 -37.17
C CYS A 254 38.40 -7.81 -37.77
N GLU A 255 37.26 -8.50 -37.99
CA GLU A 255 37.24 -9.81 -38.65
C GLU A 255 37.58 -9.70 -40.14
N PHE A 256 37.20 -8.61 -40.84
CA PHE A 256 37.54 -8.39 -42.25
C PHE A 256 39.00 -8.03 -42.50
N VAL A 257 39.71 -7.49 -41.50
CA VAL A 257 41.12 -7.12 -41.60
C VAL A 257 42.06 -8.33 -41.39
N ASN A 258 41.52 -9.41 -40.79
CA ASN A 258 42.30 -10.63 -40.48
C ASN A 258 42.02 -11.82 -41.44
N GLU A 259 41.45 -11.62 -42.64
CA GLU A 259 41.51 -12.65 -43.67
C GLU A 259 42.93 -12.71 -44.23
N PRO A 260 43.66 -13.85 -44.14
CA PRO A 260 44.97 -13.97 -44.71
C PRO A 260 44.86 -14.06 -46.23
N ASP A 261 45.39 -13.06 -46.95
CA ASP A 261 45.71 -13.20 -48.32
C ASP A 261 46.81 -14.30 -48.44
N ASP A 262 46.41 -15.44 -48.97
CA ASP A 262 47.31 -16.50 -49.36
C ASP A 262 48.25 -15.99 -50.49
N ALA A 263 49.41 -15.50 -50.12
CA ALA A 263 50.52 -15.36 -51.03
C ALA A 263 51.85 -15.48 -50.27
N ASP A 264 52.47 -16.58 -50.47
CA ASP A 264 53.88 -16.93 -50.16
C ASP A 264 54.78 -15.71 -50.04
N ASN A 265 55.39 -15.47 -48.88
CA ASN A 265 56.80 -15.23 -48.74
C ASN A 265 57.27 -15.15 -47.29
N ALA A 266 58.28 -15.99 -47.00
CA ALA A 266 58.99 -15.96 -45.74
C ALA A 266 59.74 -14.63 -45.55
N PHE A 267 59.54 -14.01 -44.38
CA PHE A 267 60.59 -13.20 -43.74
C PHE A 267 60.32 -13.11 -42.21
N ASP A 268 61.31 -13.53 -41.46
CA ASP A 268 61.47 -13.31 -40.03
C ASP A 268 61.38 -11.82 -39.71
N GLY A 269 60.59 -11.46 -38.66
CA GLY A 269 60.60 -10.09 -38.18
C GLY A 269 59.56 -9.76 -37.14
N ASP A 270 59.97 -9.87 -35.90
CA ASP A 270 59.63 -8.99 -34.78
C ASP A 270 58.21 -8.97 -34.21
N ASN A 271 58.12 -9.55 -33.04
CA ASN A 271 57.01 -9.70 -32.09
C ASN A 271 56.68 -8.38 -31.34
N SER A 272 56.72 -7.21 -31.96
CA SER A 272 56.53 -5.91 -31.30
C SER A 272 55.20 -5.23 -31.62
N GLN A 273 54.39 -5.73 -32.55
CA GLN A 273 53.10 -5.11 -32.90
C GLN A 273 51.90 -5.61 -32.05
N GLU A 274 51.90 -6.84 -31.57
CA GLU A 274 50.84 -7.35 -30.70
C GLU A 274 50.73 -6.62 -29.36
N ASN A 275 51.79 -6.02 -28.84
CA ASN A 275 51.78 -5.30 -27.57
C ASN A 275 51.22 -3.86 -27.66
N GLU A 276 51.22 -3.24 -28.84
CA GLU A 276 50.67 -1.88 -29.00
C GLU A 276 49.14 -1.88 -29.20
N GLU A 277 48.59 -2.89 -29.87
CA GLU A 277 47.11 -3.01 -30.03
C GLU A 277 46.40 -3.38 -28.70
N ASP A 278 46.98 -4.28 -27.92
CA ASP A 278 46.45 -4.62 -26.60
C ASP A 278 46.53 -3.43 -25.62
N LEU A 279 47.58 -2.61 -25.70
CA LEU A 279 47.72 -1.38 -24.91
C LEU A 279 46.70 -0.30 -25.33
N GLN A 280 46.34 -0.20 -26.60
CA GLN A 280 45.32 0.73 -27.08
C GLN A 280 43.93 0.26 -26.72
N LEU A 281 43.63 -1.03 -26.79
CA LEU A 281 42.33 -1.60 -26.34
C LEU A 281 42.11 -1.43 -24.85
N ASP A 282 43.15 -1.60 -24.04
CA ASP A 282 43.11 -1.41 -22.59
C ASP A 282 42.94 0.10 -22.20
N ALA A 283 43.57 1.00 -22.98
CA ALA A 283 43.41 2.45 -22.81
C ALA A 283 41.99 2.94 -23.19
N ILE A 284 41.40 2.39 -24.25
CA ILE A 284 40.02 2.69 -24.67
C ILE A 284 39.01 2.14 -23.66
N SER A 285 39.27 0.92 -23.13
CA SER A 285 38.44 0.31 -22.08
C SER A 285 38.45 1.12 -20.77
N LYS A 286 39.62 1.60 -20.35
CA LYS A 286 39.79 2.46 -19.15
C LYS A 286 39.17 3.84 -19.34
N ASN A 287 39.22 4.39 -20.55
CA ASN A 287 38.58 5.66 -20.87
C ASN A 287 37.02 5.54 -20.88
N ALA A 288 36.49 4.41 -21.37
CA ALA A 288 35.06 4.13 -21.32
C ALA A 288 34.56 3.97 -19.87
N GLN A 289 35.31 3.29 -18.98
CA GLN A 289 35.00 3.16 -17.58
C GLN A 289 35.06 4.50 -16.81
N SER A 290 35.99 5.38 -17.15
CA SER A 290 36.10 6.70 -16.53
C SER A 290 34.97 7.64 -16.95
N VAL A 291 34.44 7.50 -18.15
CA VAL A 291 33.26 8.27 -18.62
C VAL A 291 32.00 7.77 -17.94
N ASP A 292 31.83 6.47 -17.69
CA ASP A 292 30.71 5.91 -16.95
C ASP A 292 30.76 6.32 -15.47
N MET A 293 31.93 6.35 -14.82
CA MET A 293 32.08 6.87 -13.45
C MET A 293 31.79 8.37 -13.34
N GLN A 294 32.09 9.17 -14.37
CA GLN A 294 31.74 10.60 -14.37
C GLN A 294 30.27 10.83 -14.61
N ALA A 295 29.58 9.98 -15.38
CA ALA A 295 28.14 10.03 -15.59
C ALA A 295 27.37 9.68 -14.31
N ASP A 296 27.79 8.64 -13.58
CA ASP A 296 27.19 8.24 -12.30
C ASP A 296 27.41 9.30 -11.19
N ASN A 297 28.55 9.98 -11.18
CA ASN A 297 28.83 11.09 -10.26
C ASN A 297 28.03 12.36 -10.60
N ALA A 298 27.74 12.61 -11.87
CA ALA A 298 26.92 13.73 -12.29
C ALA A 298 25.44 13.52 -11.92
N ASP A 299 24.92 12.29 -12.03
CA ASP A 299 23.56 11.94 -11.61
C ASP A 299 23.39 11.99 -10.07
N ASN A 300 24.37 11.51 -9.30
CA ASN A 300 24.36 11.62 -7.84
C ASN A 300 24.45 13.06 -7.33
N ASN A 301 25.09 13.97 -8.08
CA ASN A 301 25.17 15.39 -7.74
C ASN A 301 23.90 16.15 -8.14
N SER A 302 23.16 15.70 -9.15
CA SER A 302 21.85 16.27 -9.51
C SER A 302 20.77 15.88 -8.49
N GLU A 303 20.79 14.65 -7.97
CA GLU A 303 19.89 14.21 -6.90
C GLU A 303 20.13 14.95 -5.57
N ARG A 304 21.39 15.24 -5.24
CA ARG A 304 21.74 16.03 -4.04
C ARG A 304 21.35 17.50 -4.15
N ARG A 305 21.28 18.07 -5.34
CA ARG A 305 20.85 19.48 -5.55
C ARG A 305 19.34 19.63 -5.45
N ASP A 306 18.56 18.62 -5.89
CA ASP A 306 17.10 18.63 -5.74
C ASP A 306 16.67 18.45 -4.28
N ASP A 307 17.39 17.67 -3.47
CA ASP A 307 17.12 17.50 -2.04
C ASP A 307 17.44 18.75 -1.21
N THR A 308 18.32 19.61 -1.68
CA THR A 308 18.65 20.90 -1.00
C THR A 308 17.71 22.03 -1.40
N ALA A 309 17.13 22.00 -2.60
CA ALA A 309 16.16 23.00 -3.04
C ALA A 309 14.80 22.88 -2.33
N ASP A 310 14.43 21.66 -1.89
CA ASP A 310 13.17 21.42 -1.17
C ASP A 310 13.21 21.79 0.33
N LYS A 311 14.40 22.11 0.87
CA LYS A 311 14.60 22.54 2.26
C LYS A 311 14.64 24.06 2.46
N GLY A 312 14.49 24.84 1.40
CA GLY A 312 14.67 26.30 1.42
C GLY A 312 13.38 27.14 1.35
N VAL A 313 12.19 26.55 1.32
CA VAL A 313 10.92 27.30 1.36
C VAL A 313 10.16 26.95 2.63
N LYS A 314 10.38 27.79 3.65
CA LYS A 314 9.48 27.93 4.79
C LYS A 314 8.46 29.02 4.48
#